data_f95efb2401d13343689fd7f1587758f5
#
_entry.id   f95efb2401d13343689fd7f1587758f5
#
_cell.length_a   1.000
_cell.length_b   1.000
_cell.length_c   1.000
_cell.angle_alpha   90.00
_cell.angle_beta   90.00
_cell.angle_gamma   90.00
#
_symmetry.space_group_name_H-M   'P 1'
#
loop_
_entity.id
_entity.type
_entity.pdbx_description
1 polymer ?
#
loop_
_entity_poly.entity_id
_entity_poly.type
_entity_poly.pdbx_seq_one_letter_code
_entity_poly.pdbx_strand_id
1 'polypeptide(L)'
;TGCGSLWVSAYFHKETHQLCHIFLNKGSQGGCNSFMVGLSRLISLCGKKGATLEEIVDQLQSTIKCPSYVCASMTKKGISKGTSCPSAIGHALLQLAKQDGLTTEEKSKKEVINPCPVCGEELSFTNGCNSCPGCGWTKCE
;
A
#
# COMPACT_ATOMS: atom_id res chain seq x y z
N THR A 1 0.45 -12.09 7.73
CA THR A 1 -0.54 -11.10 8.14
C THR A 1 -1.10 -11.39 9.55
N GLY A 2 -1.92 -10.50 10.06
CA GLY A 2 -2.54 -10.69 11.38
C GLY A 2 -3.37 -11.94 11.55
N CYS A 3 -4.00 -12.43 10.50
CA CYS A 3 -4.90 -13.58 10.50
C CYS A 3 -4.50 -14.67 9.49
N GLY A 4 -3.24 -14.90 9.31
CA GLY A 4 -2.71 -16.00 8.48
C GLY A 4 -1.75 -15.55 7.41
N SER A 5 -1.28 -16.50 6.62
CA SER A 5 -0.36 -16.26 5.51
C SER A 5 -1.09 -15.65 4.31
N LEU A 6 -0.40 -14.77 3.60
CA LEU A 6 -0.85 -14.19 2.34
C LEU A 6 0.24 -14.42 1.30
N TRP A 7 -0.10 -15.09 0.21
CA TRP A 7 0.77 -15.30 -0.93
C TRP A 7 0.44 -14.28 -2.00
N VAL A 8 1.48 -13.61 -2.49
CA VAL A 8 1.40 -12.59 -3.53
C VAL A 8 2.31 -13.01 -4.67
N SER A 9 1.76 -13.20 -5.85
CA SER A 9 2.52 -13.44 -7.09
C SER A 9 2.15 -12.35 -8.09
N ALA A 10 3.15 -11.66 -8.64
CA ALA A 10 2.96 -10.59 -9.61
C ALA A 10 3.74 -10.88 -10.88
N TYR A 11 3.20 -10.47 -12.02
CA TYR A 11 3.80 -10.62 -13.33
C TYR A 11 3.83 -9.26 -14.00
N PHE A 12 5.02 -8.85 -14.43
CA PHE A 12 5.27 -7.58 -15.08
C PHE A 12 5.59 -7.77 -16.58
N HIS A 13 5.28 -6.78 -17.37
CA HIS A 13 5.67 -6.77 -18.79
C HIS A 13 7.18 -6.52 -18.89
N LYS A 14 7.88 -7.33 -19.69
CA LYS A 14 9.36 -7.32 -19.76
C LYS A 14 9.94 -5.99 -20.21
N GLU A 15 9.28 -5.30 -21.14
CA GLU A 15 9.80 -4.06 -21.73
C GLU A 15 9.26 -2.80 -21.07
N THR A 16 7.97 -2.78 -20.73
CA THR A 16 7.29 -1.60 -20.15
C THR A 16 7.26 -1.61 -18.63
N HIS A 17 7.61 -2.75 -18.02
CA HIS A 17 7.57 -2.97 -16.57
C HIS A 17 6.20 -2.75 -15.93
N GLN A 18 5.17 -2.69 -16.74
CA GLN A 18 3.79 -2.53 -16.30
C GLN A 18 3.29 -3.80 -15.62
N LEU A 19 2.52 -3.65 -14.54
CA LEU A 19 1.89 -4.78 -13.87
C LEU A 19 0.82 -5.40 -14.80
N CYS A 20 1.03 -6.65 -15.21
CA CYS A 20 0.11 -7.39 -16.06
C CYS A 20 -0.91 -8.18 -15.23
N HIS A 21 -0.43 -8.93 -14.25
CA HIS A 21 -1.26 -9.80 -13.42
C HIS A 21 -0.73 -9.85 -12.00
N ILE A 22 -1.65 -9.96 -11.05
CA ILE A 22 -1.36 -10.30 -9.67
C ILE A 22 -2.29 -11.44 -9.25
N PHE A 23 -1.76 -12.36 -8.46
CA PHE A 23 -2.53 -13.41 -7.80
C PHE A 23 -2.35 -13.30 -6.30
N LEU A 24 -3.45 -13.22 -5.60
CA LEU A 24 -3.53 -13.13 -4.16
C LEU A 24 -4.22 -14.37 -3.62
N ASN A 25 -3.57 -15.09 -2.73
CA ASN A 25 -4.14 -16.24 -2.05
C ASN A 25 -3.89 -16.12 -0.55
N LYS A 26 -4.94 -16.23 0.22
CA LYS A 26 -4.87 -16.19 1.68
C LYS A 26 -5.12 -17.58 2.25
N GLY A 27 -4.20 -18.03 3.10
CA GLY A 27 -4.22 -19.36 3.71
C GLY A 27 -5.26 -19.56 4.81
N SER A 28 -6.13 -18.57 5.07
CA SER A 28 -7.26 -18.70 5.98
C SER A 28 -8.53 -19.07 5.22
N GLN A 29 -9.32 -19.97 5.77
CA GLN A 29 -10.62 -20.32 5.20
C GLN A 29 -11.61 -19.17 5.42
N GLY A 30 -12.46 -18.89 4.42
CA GLY A 30 -13.61 -18.00 4.54
C GLY A 30 -13.59 -16.75 3.67
N GLY A 31 -14.41 -15.75 4.03
CA GLY A 31 -14.71 -14.56 3.24
C GLY A 31 -13.51 -13.69 2.84
N CYS A 32 -12.44 -13.70 3.63
CA CYS A 32 -11.21 -12.98 3.28
C CYS A 32 -10.57 -13.50 1.99
N ASN A 33 -10.63 -14.79 1.70
CA ASN A 33 -10.04 -15.34 0.47
C ASN A 33 -10.83 -14.91 -0.77
N SER A 34 -12.17 -14.92 -0.71
CA SER A 34 -13.02 -14.42 -1.81
C SER A 34 -12.75 -12.95 -2.09
N PHE A 35 -12.58 -12.13 -1.03
CA PHE A 35 -12.22 -10.72 -1.17
C PHE A 35 -10.83 -10.55 -1.81
N MET A 36 -9.84 -11.36 -1.41
CA MET A 36 -8.50 -11.32 -1.99
C MET A 36 -8.50 -11.67 -3.48
N VAL A 37 -9.28 -12.67 -3.88
CA VAL A 37 -9.44 -13.02 -5.31
C VAL A 37 -10.09 -11.87 -6.09
N GLY A 38 -11.13 -11.24 -5.57
CA GLY A 38 -11.76 -10.08 -6.18
C GLY A 38 -10.78 -8.89 -6.32
N LEU A 39 -10.05 -8.58 -5.25
CA LEU A 39 -9.03 -7.53 -5.24
C LEU A 39 -7.90 -7.82 -6.25
N SER A 40 -7.44 -9.06 -6.33
CA SER A 40 -6.46 -9.53 -7.31
C SER A 40 -6.89 -9.22 -8.76
N ARG A 41 -8.15 -9.51 -9.07
CA ARG A 41 -8.71 -9.25 -10.41
C ARG A 41 -8.79 -7.76 -10.72
N LEU A 42 -9.20 -6.93 -9.75
CA LEU A 42 -9.26 -5.48 -9.91
C LEU A 42 -7.86 -4.88 -10.11
N ILE A 43 -6.89 -5.24 -9.30
CA ILE A 43 -5.51 -4.76 -9.45
C ILE A 43 -4.94 -5.15 -10.82
N SER A 44 -5.17 -6.39 -11.26
CA SER A 44 -4.75 -6.86 -12.58
C SER A 44 -5.42 -6.06 -13.71
N LEU A 45 -6.69 -5.71 -13.55
CA LEU A 45 -7.40 -4.88 -14.51
C LEU A 45 -6.84 -3.46 -14.55
N CYS A 46 -6.58 -2.85 -13.40
CA CYS A 46 -5.95 -1.51 -13.30
C CYS A 46 -4.61 -1.49 -14.03
N GLY A 47 -3.73 -2.46 -13.77
CA GLY A 47 -2.46 -2.59 -14.47
C GLY A 47 -2.63 -2.68 -15.99
N LYS A 48 -3.51 -3.54 -16.47
CA LYS A 48 -3.81 -3.69 -17.91
C LYS A 48 -4.38 -2.43 -18.55
N LYS A 49 -5.07 -1.59 -17.77
CA LYS A 49 -5.63 -0.31 -18.25
C LYS A 49 -4.64 0.84 -18.18
N GLY A 50 -3.42 0.61 -17.76
CA GLY A 50 -2.33 1.57 -17.79
C GLY A 50 -2.08 2.30 -16.48
N ALA A 51 -2.71 1.88 -15.38
CA ALA A 51 -2.33 2.39 -14.07
C ALA A 51 -0.88 2.02 -13.74
N THR A 52 -0.11 2.97 -13.24
CA THR A 52 1.27 2.74 -12.84
C THR A 52 1.34 1.90 -11.56
N LEU A 53 2.49 1.27 -11.32
CA LEU A 53 2.69 0.51 -10.10
C LEU A 53 2.57 1.40 -8.87
N GLU A 54 3.10 2.62 -8.95
CA GLU A 54 3.07 3.61 -7.89
C GLU A 54 1.64 4.01 -7.54
N GLU A 55 0.80 4.28 -8.53
CA GLU A 55 -0.62 4.60 -8.33
C GLU A 55 -1.36 3.46 -7.64
N ILE A 56 -1.13 2.22 -8.08
CA ILE A 56 -1.75 1.03 -7.47
C ILE A 56 -1.28 0.87 -6.02
N VAL A 57 0.01 1.02 -5.76
CA VAL A 57 0.59 0.88 -4.42
C VAL A 57 0.08 1.98 -3.49
N ASP A 58 -0.01 3.22 -3.96
CA ASP A 58 -0.54 4.34 -3.17
C ASP A 58 -1.96 4.05 -2.69
N GLN A 59 -2.85 3.59 -3.56
CA GLN A 59 -4.21 3.22 -3.19
C GLN A 59 -4.25 2.07 -2.17
N LEU A 60 -3.36 1.09 -2.29
CA LEU A 60 -3.29 -0.04 -1.36
C LEU A 60 -2.73 0.35 0.00
N GLN A 61 -1.81 1.32 0.05
CA GLN A 61 -1.19 1.80 1.29
C GLN A 61 -2.06 2.80 2.05
N SER A 62 -2.91 3.55 1.34
CA SER A 62 -3.81 4.56 1.90
C SER A 62 -5.04 3.96 2.61
N THR A 63 -5.02 2.68 2.95
CA THR A 63 -6.15 1.99 3.57
C THR A 63 -6.15 2.08 5.09
N ILE A 64 -7.35 1.95 5.67
CA ILE A 64 -7.55 1.94 7.13
C ILE A 64 -6.78 0.79 7.78
N LYS A 65 -6.21 1.05 8.95
CA LYS A 65 -5.50 0.04 9.74
C LYS A 65 -6.43 -1.10 10.14
N CYS A 66 -5.97 -2.34 9.97
CA CYS A 66 -6.70 -3.53 10.41
C CYS A 66 -6.33 -3.83 11.88
N PRO A 67 -7.31 -3.84 12.81
CA PRO A 67 -7.03 -4.11 14.23
C PRO A 67 -6.30 -5.43 14.46
N SER A 68 -6.72 -6.50 13.78
CA SER A 68 -6.04 -7.80 13.87
C SER A 68 -4.61 -7.77 13.39
N TYR A 69 -4.30 -6.93 12.38
CA TYR A 69 -2.95 -6.77 11.87
C TYR A 69 -2.07 -6.03 12.87
N VAL A 70 -2.58 -4.95 13.46
CA VAL A 70 -1.86 -4.17 14.46
C VAL A 70 -1.60 -4.99 15.71
N CYS A 71 -2.60 -5.69 16.25
CA CYS A 71 -2.44 -6.60 17.38
C CYS A 71 -1.38 -7.68 17.11
N ALA A 72 -1.43 -8.31 15.93
CA ALA A 72 -0.49 -9.35 15.57
C ALA A 72 0.94 -8.80 15.43
N SER A 73 1.12 -7.60 14.91
CA SER A 73 2.44 -6.97 14.79
C SER A 73 3.10 -6.69 16.14
N MET A 74 2.31 -6.49 17.19
CA MET A 74 2.81 -6.29 18.55
C MET A 74 3.12 -7.60 19.28
N THR A 75 2.43 -8.69 18.95
CA THR A 75 2.48 -9.94 19.70
C THR A 75 3.21 -11.08 19.00
N LYS A 76 3.31 -11.04 17.67
CA LYS A 76 3.89 -12.12 16.85
C LYS A 76 5.13 -11.63 16.12
N LYS A 77 6.13 -12.51 16.02
CA LYS A 77 7.29 -12.30 15.15
C LYS A 77 6.95 -12.72 13.70
N GLY A 78 7.57 -12.07 12.72
CA GLY A 78 7.45 -12.44 11.30
C GLY A 78 6.21 -11.90 10.60
N ILE A 79 5.54 -10.89 11.17
CA ILE A 79 4.46 -10.17 10.47
C ILE A 79 5.08 -9.28 9.39
N SER A 80 4.52 -9.32 8.17
CA SER A 80 4.96 -8.49 7.06
C SER A 80 4.76 -7.00 7.33
N LYS A 81 5.55 -6.17 6.66
CA LYS A 81 5.37 -4.70 6.72
C LYS A 81 3.96 -4.31 6.28
N GLY A 82 3.41 -3.30 6.91
CA GLY A 82 2.09 -2.77 6.64
C GLY A 82 1.20 -2.71 7.88
N THR A 83 0.02 -2.18 7.72
CA THR A 83 -0.98 -2.01 8.78
C THR A 83 -2.29 -2.73 8.47
N SER A 84 -2.40 -3.31 7.28
CA SER A 84 -3.56 -4.05 6.77
C SER A 84 -3.14 -5.01 5.67
N CYS A 85 -4.03 -5.92 5.25
CA CYS A 85 -3.73 -6.80 4.12
C CYS A 85 -3.49 -6.02 2.81
N PRO A 86 -4.28 -5.02 2.42
CA PRO A 86 -3.97 -4.20 1.26
C PRO A 86 -2.61 -3.51 1.36
N SER A 87 -2.27 -2.92 2.50
CA SER A 87 -0.97 -2.30 2.72
C SER A 87 0.19 -3.30 2.58
N ALA A 88 0.02 -4.52 3.09
CA ALA A 88 1.01 -5.59 2.92
C ALA A 88 1.18 -6.01 1.46
N ILE A 89 0.09 -6.04 0.69
CA ILE A 89 0.13 -6.31 -0.76
C ILE A 89 0.93 -5.22 -1.47
N GLY A 90 0.70 -3.94 -1.16
CA GLY A 90 1.47 -2.83 -1.72
C GLY A 90 2.97 -2.96 -1.46
N HIS A 91 3.37 -3.30 -0.23
CA HIS A 91 4.77 -3.56 0.10
C HIS A 91 5.35 -4.76 -0.66
N ALA A 92 4.58 -5.85 -0.80
CA ALA A 92 4.99 -7.02 -1.56
C ALA A 92 5.18 -6.72 -3.05
N LEU A 93 4.29 -5.93 -3.65
CA LEU A 93 4.40 -5.49 -5.05
C LEU A 93 5.67 -4.69 -5.29
N LEU A 94 6.00 -3.73 -4.43
CA LEU A 94 7.25 -2.97 -4.53
C LEU A 94 8.48 -3.87 -4.40
N GLN A 95 8.43 -4.87 -3.53
CA GLN A 95 9.53 -5.81 -3.36
C GLN A 95 9.70 -6.72 -4.58
N LEU A 96 8.61 -7.23 -5.14
CA LEU A 96 8.64 -8.06 -6.35
C LEU A 96 9.12 -7.27 -7.56
N ALA A 97 8.68 -6.02 -7.72
CA ALA A 97 9.15 -5.15 -8.78
C ALA A 97 10.67 -4.92 -8.72
N LYS A 98 11.22 -4.72 -7.51
CA LYS A 98 12.67 -4.61 -7.33
C LYS A 98 13.42 -5.89 -7.69
N GLN A 99 12.86 -7.05 -7.38
CA GLN A 99 13.47 -8.35 -7.74
C GLN A 99 13.47 -8.61 -9.24
N ASP A 100 12.46 -8.09 -9.95
CA ASP A 100 12.33 -8.21 -11.42
C ASP A 100 13.21 -7.21 -12.19
N GLY A 101 14.10 -6.48 -11.50
CA GLY A 101 15.01 -5.48 -12.09
C GLY A 101 14.37 -4.11 -12.33
N LEU A 102 13.18 -3.89 -11.80
CA LEU A 102 12.47 -2.60 -11.77
C LEU A 102 13.01 -1.71 -10.64
N THR A 103 14.30 -1.43 -10.65
CA THR A 103 14.86 -0.41 -9.78
C THR A 103 14.51 0.96 -10.33
N THR A 104 13.37 1.48 -9.96
CA THR A 104 13.22 2.93 -9.86
C THR A 104 13.86 3.35 -8.55
N GLU A 105 15.17 3.55 -8.57
CA GLU A 105 15.82 4.49 -7.66
C GLU A 105 15.47 5.90 -8.14
N GLU A 106 14.21 6.24 -8.09
CA GLU A 106 13.80 7.62 -7.97
C GLU A 106 13.19 7.77 -6.59
N LYS A 107 14.04 8.26 -5.68
CA LYS A 107 13.56 9.06 -4.58
C LYS A 107 12.70 10.16 -5.21
N SER A 108 11.39 9.90 -5.34
CA SER A 108 10.47 11.00 -5.49
C SER A 108 10.69 11.86 -4.25
N LYS A 109 11.39 12.98 -4.41
CA LYS A 109 11.17 14.12 -3.55
C LYS A 109 9.68 14.36 -3.65
N LYS A 110 8.92 13.91 -2.65
CA LYS A 110 7.56 14.40 -2.45
C LYS A 110 7.73 15.90 -2.38
N GLU A 111 7.36 16.60 -3.43
CA GLU A 111 7.05 18.01 -3.32
C GLU A 111 5.96 18.06 -2.26
N VAL A 112 6.24 18.72 -1.18
CA VAL A 112 5.30 18.91 -0.07
C VAL A 112 4.18 19.76 -0.62
N ILE A 113 3.07 19.11 -1.00
CA ILE A 113 1.96 19.74 -1.71
C ILE A 113 1.26 20.76 -0.81
N ASN A 114 1.33 20.60 0.51
CA ASN A 114 0.82 21.53 1.51
C ASN A 114 1.78 21.64 2.69
N PRO A 115 2.79 22.51 2.64
CA PRO A 115 3.70 22.71 3.77
C PRO A 115 2.97 23.43 4.92
N CYS A 116 3.24 23.01 6.13
CA CYS A 116 2.78 23.68 7.33
C CYS A 116 3.32 25.12 7.37
N PRO A 117 2.46 26.14 7.58
CA PRO A 117 2.90 27.54 7.59
C PRO A 117 3.80 27.89 8.78
N VAL A 118 3.88 27.02 9.78
CA VAL A 118 4.68 27.25 11.00
C VAL A 118 6.04 26.55 10.93
N CYS A 119 6.10 25.29 10.52
CA CYS A 119 7.35 24.51 10.54
C CYS A 119 7.76 23.94 9.17
N GLY A 120 6.96 24.09 8.13
CA GLY A 120 7.25 23.59 6.79
C GLY A 120 7.05 22.08 6.59
N GLU A 121 6.62 21.34 7.61
CA GLU A 121 6.37 19.90 7.53
C GLU A 121 5.05 19.59 6.81
N GLU A 122 4.92 18.40 6.24
CA GLU A 122 3.74 17.99 5.48
C GLU A 122 2.49 17.95 6.38
N LEU A 123 1.42 18.63 5.94
CA LEU A 123 0.13 18.61 6.63
C LEU A 123 -0.62 17.31 6.34
N SER A 124 -1.20 16.72 7.37
CA SER A 124 -2.13 15.60 7.24
C SER A 124 -3.57 16.11 7.27
N PHE A 125 -4.41 15.62 6.34
CA PHE A 125 -5.83 15.95 6.31
C PHE A 125 -6.63 14.85 7.02
N THR A 126 -7.28 15.22 8.13
CA THR A 126 -8.06 14.28 8.94
C THR A 126 -9.36 14.96 9.40
N ASN A 127 -10.49 14.30 9.17
CA ASN A 127 -11.82 14.78 9.62
C ASN A 127 -12.17 16.22 9.18
N GLY A 128 -11.79 16.62 7.96
CA GLY A 128 -12.07 17.96 7.45
C GLY A 128 -11.09 19.04 7.94
N CYS A 129 -10.02 18.67 8.65
CA CYS A 129 -9.00 19.60 9.14
C CYS A 129 -7.62 19.24 8.61
N ASN A 130 -6.84 20.22 8.22
CA ASN A 130 -5.42 20.10 7.96
C ASN A 130 -4.67 20.19 9.30
N SER A 131 -3.92 19.17 9.68
CA SER A 131 -3.15 19.14 10.92
C SER A 131 -1.67 18.84 10.65
N CYS A 132 -0.79 19.50 11.38
CA CYS A 132 0.65 19.25 11.33
C CYS A 132 1.07 18.30 12.43
N PRO A 133 1.62 17.12 12.13
CA PRO A 133 2.07 16.18 13.16
C PRO A 133 3.32 16.68 13.91
N GLY A 134 4.13 17.55 13.31
CA GLY A 134 5.37 18.03 13.91
C GLY A 134 5.18 19.16 14.92
N CYS A 135 4.35 20.15 14.62
CA CYS A 135 4.16 21.31 15.50
C CYS A 135 2.76 21.44 16.12
N GLY A 136 1.82 20.54 15.76
CA GLY A 136 0.46 20.58 16.28
C GLY A 136 -0.45 21.65 15.68
N TRP A 137 0.02 22.37 14.64
CA TRP A 137 -0.81 23.37 13.95
C TRP A 137 -2.00 22.70 13.26
N THR A 138 -3.19 23.27 13.40
CA THR A 138 -4.42 22.75 12.78
C THR A 138 -5.25 23.88 12.19
N LYS A 139 -5.85 23.62 11.02
CA LYS A 139 -6.83 24.50 10.37
C LYS A 139 -7.95 23.64 9.79
N CYS A 140 -9.16 23.89 10.23
CA CYS A 140 -10.38 23.28 9.69
C CYS A 140 -11.06 24.28 8.72
N GLU A 141 -11.63 23.77 7.63
CA GLU A 141 -12.49 24.54 6.73
C GLU A 141 -13.97 24.29 7.05
#